data_b3c3833b68acc171f2d3d73c3a376774
#
_entry.id   b3c3833b68acc171f2d3d73c3a376774
#
_cell.length_a   1.000
_cell.length_b   1.000
_cell.length_c   1.000
_cell.angle_alpha   90.00
_cell.angle_beta   90.00
_cell.angle_gamma   90.00
#
_symmetry.space_group_name_H-M   'P 1'
#
loop_
_entity.id
_entity.type
_entity.pdbx_description
1 polymer ?
#
loop_
_entity_poly.entity_id
_entity_poly.type
_entity_poly.pdbx_seq_one_letter_code
_entity_poly.pdbx_strand_id
1 'polypeptide(L)'
;MIKEIYETPLSLRKLFESEKDNIDKIADNIRKYNPTFVILAGRGSSDNACIYGQYILESIAKLPVSFAAGSIYALYKSPPNISRGLVIGISQSGETEDVRAVIDYSERKKVISVVITNSKESTLYNLAKENKIYLHAGKEESVCATKSFSASMIALLMLAYSLNKERLDVEKIIDPVEGILTNRDRIMQIAQQYIFSNNIVVLGTGFSYSVALETALKLKEACYINAIGMSSVDFVHGPIAILTPTTPVIIYAPDDPTLEVNLSVINEIRQIGSHVLVISDNEEVTRKGDLGFIIPKSKPFIYPFTETIFAHMFAFYLSISRKINPDTPRYLHKVTRLANSHNRKDK
;
A
#
# COMPACT_ATOMS: atom_id res chain seq x y z
N MET A 1 11.52 -6.31 11.06
CA MET A 1 10.56 -6.64 9.98
C MET A 1 9.63 -7.79 10.37
N ILE A 2 10.12 -9.04 10.61
CA ILE A 2 9.20 -10.17 10.87
C ILE A 2 8.33 -9.99 12.11
N LYS A 3 8.88 -9.51 13.21
CA LYS A 3 8.13 -9.17 14.42
C LYS A 3 6.98 -8.22 14.13
N GLU A 4 7.24 -7.19 13.33
CA GLU A 4 6.27 -6.16 12.95
C GLU A 4 5.17 -6.70 12.02
N ILE A 5 5.50 -7.69 11.17
CA ILE A 5 4.50 -8.40 10.36
C ILE A 5 3.54 -9.17 11.27
N TYR A 6 4.06 -9.88 12.28
CA TYR A 6 3.22 -10.59 13.27
C TYR A 6 2.43 -9.65 14.20
N GLU A 7 2.86 -8.40 14.38
CA GLU A 7 2.13 -7.38 15.14
C GLU A 7 0.98 -6.74 14.32
N THR A 8 0.86 -7.03 13.02
CA THR A 8 -0.15 -6.40 12.17
C THR A 8 -1.58 -6.58 12.68
N PRO A 9 -2.08 -7.79 13.05
CA PRO A 9 -3.44 -7.95 13.54
C PRO A 9 -3.75 -7.06 14.75
N LEU A 10 -2.84 -7.07 15.73
CA LEU A 10 -2.96 -6.25 16.93
C LEU A 10 -2.98 -4.74 16.61
N SER A 11 -2.14 -4.31 15.66
CA SER A 11 -2.10 -2.93 15.19
C SER A 11 -3.41 -2.49 14.54
N LEU A 12 -4.00 -3.34 13.68
CA LEU A 12 -5.28 -3.07 13.02
C LEU A 12 -6.42 -2.97 14.04
N ARG A 13 -6.50 -3.92 14.99
CA ARG A 13 -7.51 -3.92 16.05
C ARG A 13 -7.41 -2.67 16.92
N LYS A 14 -6.20 -2.32 17.36
CA LYS A 14 -5.96 -1.13 18.18
C LYS A 14 -6.33 0.17 17.45
N LEU A 15 -6.00 0.30 16.18
CA LEU A 15 -6.39 1.46 15.37
C LEU A 15 -7.90 1.55 15.30
N PHE A 16 -8.58 0.46 14.95
CA PHE A 16 -10.03 0.42 14.85
C PHE A 16 -10.71 0.84 16.16
N GLU A 17 -10.32 0.26 17.28
CA GLU A 17 -10.90 0.57 18.60
C GLU A 17 -10.63 2.02 19.04
N SER A 18 -9.42 2.52 18.75
CA SER A 18 -9.01 3.86 19.23
C SER A 18 -9.49 5.00 18.35
N GLU A 19 -9.68 4.77 17.04
CA GLU A 19 -9.93 5.85 16.08
C GLU A 19 -11.34 5.85 15.47
N LYS A 20 -12.17 4.81 15.69
CA LYS A 20 -13.49 4.74 15.06
C LYS A 20 -14.35 5.99 15.32
N ASP A 21 -14.46 6.43 16.55
CA ASP A 21 -15.28 7.59 16.91
C ASP A 21 -14.66 8.91 16.39
N ASN A 22 -13.34 8.97 16.31
CA ASN A 22 -12.62 10.10 15.73
C ASN A 22 -12.83 10.13 14.20
N ILE A 23 -12.73 8.98 13.52
CA ILE A 23 -12.95 8.87 12.07
C ILE A 23 -14.41 9.22 11.72
N ASP A 24 -15.39 8.83 12.55
CA ASP A 24 -16.79 9.22 12.37
C ASP A 24 -16.97 10.73 12.43
N LYS A 25 -16.32 11.43 13.39
CA LYS A 25 -16.31 12.88 13.47
C LYS A 25 -15.64 13.53 12.25
N ILE A 26 -14.52 12.99 11.80
CA ILE A 26 -13.83 13.44 10.59
C ILE A 26 -14.75 13.28 9.36
N ALA A 27 -15.43 12.15 9.23
CA ALA A 27 -16.39 11.91 8.15
C ALA A 27 -17.56 12.89 8.20
N ASP A 28 -18.05 13.26 9.40
CA ASP A 28 -19.07 14.30 9.57
C ASP A 28 -18.57 15.66 9.09
N ASN A 29 -17.33 16.03 9.42
CA ASN A 29 -16.73 17.27 8.96
C ASN A 29 -16.60 17.30 7.42
N ILE A 30 -16.17 16.17 6.83
CA ILE A 30 -16.06 16.04 5.38
C ILE A 30 -17.43 16.14 4.71
N ARG A 31 -18.46 15.48 5.23
CA ARG A 31 -19.83 15.56 4.69
C ARG A 31 -20.39 16.98 4.77
N LYS A 32 -20.15 17.70 5.86
CA LYS A 32 -20.55 19.13 5.99
C LYS A 32 -19.84 20.03 4.98
N TYR A 33 -18.55 19.78 4.73
CA TYR A 33 -17.78 20.52 3.73
C TYR A 33 -18.22 20.18 2.30
N ASN A 34 -18.71 18.96 2.05
CA ASN A 34 -19.23 18.46 0.78
C ASN A 34 -18.21 18.59 -0.36
N PRO A 35 -17.06 17.89 -0.27
CA PRO A 35 -16.05 17.93 -1.32
C PRO A 35 -16.56 17.27 -2.61
N THR A 36 -16.01 17.71 -3.76
CA THR A 36 -16.38 17.16 -5.06
C THR A 36 -15.33 16.18 -5.62
N PHE A 37 -14.15 16.13 -5.03
CA PHE A 37 -13.06 15.22 -5.37
C PHE A 37 -12.09 15.07 -4.19
N VAL A 38 -11.24 14.07 -4.27
CA VAL A 38 -10.18 13.81 -3.28
C VAL A 38 -8.82 13.94 -3.94
N ILE A 39 -7.85 14.47 -3.19
CA ILE A 39 -6.43 14.45 -3.56
C ILE A 39 -5.70 13.63 -2.51
N LEU A 40 -5.05 12.54 -2.94
CA LEU A 40 -4.21 11.71 -2.09
C LEU A 40 -2.74 12.10 -2.24
N ALA A 41 -2.01 12.15 -1.14
CA ALA A 41 -0.58 12.43 -1.10
C ALA A 41 0.15 11.43 -0.21
N GLY A 42 1.09 10.67 -0.78
CA GLY A 42 1.92 9.68 -0.10
C GLY A 42 3.26 9.53 -0.79
N ARG A 43 4.20 8.76 -0.19
CA ARG A 43 5.45 8.31 -0.81
C ARG A 43 5.79 6.90 -0.39
N GLY A 44 6.39 6.13 -1.29
CA GLY A 44 6.76 4.75 -1.04
C GLY A 44 5.55 3.89 -0.65
N SER A 45 5.62 3.14 0.46
CA SER A 45 4.48 2.34 0.94
C SER A 45 3.23 3.20 1.22
N SER A 46 3.39 4.46 1.66
CA SER A 46 2.24 5.37 1.82
C SER A 46 1.59 5.73 0.49
N ASP A 47 2.35 5.81 -0.60
CA ASP A 47 1.82 6.03 -1.95
C ASP A 47 1.06 4.77 -2.44
N ASN A 48 1.61 3.59 -2.19
CA ASN A 48 0.92 2.32 -2.47
C ASN A 48 -0.40 2.20 -1.67
N ALA A 49 -0.43 2.68 -0.40
CA ALA A 49 -1.67 2.78 0.36
C ALA A 49 -2.65 3.79 -0.24
N CYS A 50 -2.16 4.90 -0.84
CA CYS A 50 -3.01 5.83 -1.59
C CYS A 50 -3.66 5.16 -2.81
N ILE A 51 -2.97 4.26 -3.51
CA ILE A 51 -3.58 3.48 -4.62
C ILE A 51 -4.76 2.64 -4.09
N TYR A 52 -4.61 1.94 -2.96
CA TYR A 52 -5.74 1.26 -2.31
C TYR A 52 -6.85 2.26 -1.96
N GLY A 53 -6.48 3.40 -1.39
CA GLY A 53 -7.39 4.49 -1.02
C GLY A 53 -8.19 5.02 -2.20
N GLN A 54 -7.59 5.11 -3.38
CA GLN A 54 -8.30 5.51 -4.60
C GLN A 54 -9.47 4.56 -4.87
N TYR A 55 -9.19 3.26 -4.97
CA TYR A 55 -10.24 2.26 -5.23
C TYR A 55 -11.35 2.29 -4.16
N ILE A 56 -10.99 2.46 -2.89
CA ILE A 56 -11.96 2.50 -1.78
C ILE A 56 -12.82 3.77 -1.82
N LEU A 57 -12.21 4.94 -2.01
CA LEU A 57 -12.94 6.21 -1.99
C LEU A 57 -13.82 6.37 -3.23
N GLU A 58 -13.36 5.90 -4.39
CA GLU A 58 -14.18 5.91 -5.61
C GLU A 58 -15.32 4.89 -5.56
N SER A 59 -15.04 3.66 -5.10
CA SER A 59 -16.03 2.58 -5.10
C SER A 59 -17.06 2.67 -3.98
N ILE A 60 -16.66 3.10 -2.77
CA ILE A 60 -17.53 3.16 -1.58
C ILE A 60 -18.04 4.58 -1.37
N ALA A 61 -17.15 5.58 -1.22
CA ALA A 61 -17.54 6.95 -0.93
C ALA A 61 -18.00 7.73 -2.18
N LYS A 62 -17.85 7.16 -3.40
CA LYS A 62 -18.26 7.75 -4.69
C LYS A 62 -17.63 9.11 -4.98
N LEU A 63 -16.43 9.36 -4.47
CA LEU A 63 -15.67 10.57 -4.69
C LEU A 63 -14.54 10.31 -5.70
N PRO A 64 -14.47 11.07 -6.82
CA PRO A 64 -13.33 10.99 -7.74
C PRO A 64 -12.01 11.28 -7.03
N VAL A 65 -10.98 10.54 -7.35
CA VAL A 65 -9.67 10.64 -6.68
C VAL A 65 -8.57 11.02 -7.67
N SER A 66 -7.67 11.89 -7.23
CA SER A 66 -6.44 12.27 -7.92
C SER A 66 -5.24 12.15 -6.98
N PHE A 67 -4.05 12.02 -7.54
CA PHE A 67 -2.80 12.00 -6.78
C PHE A 67 -2.11 13.36 -6.82
N ALA A 68 -1.58 13.82 -5.67
CA ALA A 68 -0.80 15.04 -5.62
C ALA A 68 0.56 14.85 -6.29
N ALA A 69 0.87 15.67 -7.29
CA ALA A 69 2.23 15.84 -7.77
C ALA A 69 3.02 16.70 -6.75
N GLY A 70 3.52 16.08 -5.68
CA GLY A 70 4.11 16.78 -4.52
C GLY A 70 5.19 17.79 -4.89
N SER A 71 5.97 17.54 -5.96
CA SER A 71 6.98 18.49 -6.46
C SER A 71 6.39 19.82 -6.91
N ILE A 72 5.16 19.85 -7.42
CA ILE A 72 4.48 21.10 -7.81
C ILE A 72 4.25 21.97 -6.57
N TYR A 73 3.95 21.36 -5.43
CA TYR A 73 3.75 22.09 -4.17
C TYR A 73 5.08 22.47 -3.51
N ALA A 74 6.01 21.52 -3.41
CA ALA A 74 7.25 21.70 -2.68
C ALA A 74 8.33 22.47 -3.44
N LEU A 75 8.53 22.17 -4.73
CA LEU A 75 9.65 22.68 -5.53
C LEU A 75 9.23 23.77 -6.52
N TYR A 76 8.24 23.50 -7.38
CA TYR A 76 7.75 24.46 -8.36
C TYR A 76 6.94 25.60 -7.76
N LYS A 77 6.37 25.40 -6.54
CA LYS A 77 5.55 26.39 -5.82
C LYS A 77 4.41 26.97 -6.66
N SER A 78 3.87 26.15 -7.56
CA SER A 78 2.76 26.49 -8.47
C SER A 78 1.61 25.47 -8.33
N PRO A 79 1.04 25.33 -7.12
CA PRO A 79 0.00 24.35 -6.86
C PRO A 79 -1.29 24.66 -7.61
N PRO A 80 -2.08 23.62 -8.01
CA PRO A 80 -3.34 23.81 -8.70
C PRO A 80 -4.41 24.39 -7.79
N ASN A 81 -5.54 24.79 -8.39
CA ASN A 81 -6.74 25.12 -7.63
C ASN A 81 -7.35 23.85 -7.04
N ILE A 82 -7.41 23.76 -5.72
CA ILE A 82 -7.96 22.62 -4.96
C ILE A 82 -9.26 22.97 -4.24
N SER A 83 -9.88 24.10 -4.56
CA SER A 83 -11.14 24.51 -3.94
C SER A 83 -12.21 23.42 -4.10
N ARG A 84 -12.98 23.16 -3.03
CA ARG A 84 -13.94 22.04 -2.92
C ARG A 84 -13.33 20.64 -2.99
N GLY A 85 -12.02 20.49 -2.88
CA GLY A 85 -11.35 19.20 -2.72
C GLY A 85 -11.34 18.75 -1.26
N LEU A 86 -11.12 17.44 -1.05
CA LEU A 86 -10.66 16.84 0.18
C LEU A 86 -9.21 16.43 -0.03
N VAL A 87 -8.29 16.88 0.82
CA VAL A 87 -6.87 16.50 0.72
C VAL A 87 -6.54 15.50 1.82
N ILE A 88 -6.01 14.32 1.46
CA ILE A 88 -5.58 13.31 2.43
C ILE A 88 -4.08 13.07 2.28
N GLY A 89 -3.32 13.40 3.32
CA GLY A 89 -1.87 13.19 3.38
C GLY A 89 -1.53 11.98 4.24
N ILE A 90 -0.77 11.03 3.69
CA ILE A 90 -0.34 9.81 4.38
C ILE A 90 1.18 9.80 4.49
N SER A 91 1.68 9.73 5.72
CA SER A 91 3.12 9.60 5.99
C SER A 91 3.32 8.89 7.32
N GLN A 92 3.94 7.70 7.30
CA GLN A 92 4.22 6.93 8.51
C GLN A 92 5.01 7.76 9.54
N SER A 93 6.08 8.41 9.11
CA SER A 93 6.92 9.25 9.98
C SER A 93 6.31 10.64 10.23
N GLY A 94 5.43 11.10 9.34
CA GLY A 94 4.91 12.47 9.33
C GLY A 94 5.94 13.55 8.97
N GLU A 95 7.10 13.16 8.40
CA GLU A 95 8.20 14.06 8.06
C GLU A 95 8.46 14.16 6.54
N THR A 96 7.65 13.51 5.71
CA THR A 96 7.78 13.55 4.25
C THR A 96 7.49 14.95 3.71
N GLU A 97 8.51 15.62 3.19
CA GLU A 97 8.50 17.05 2.87
C GLU A 97 7.43 17.45 1.84
N ASP A 98 7.30 16.70 0.77
CA ASP A 98 6.32 17.01 -0.29
C ASP A 98 4.87 16.72 0.13
N VAL A 99 4.63 15.70 0.96
CA VAL A 99 3.31 15.45 1.58
C VAL A 99 2.96 16.62 2.52
N ARG A 100 3.93 17.08 3.31
CA ARG A 100 3.77 18.27 4.16
C ARG A 100 3.42 19.52 3.36
N ALA A 101 4.10 19.74 2.22
CA ALA A 101 3.83 20.90 1.36
C ALA A 101 2.39 20.87 0.80
N VAL A 102 1.85 19.69 0.48
CA VAL A 102 0.47 19.51 0.03
C VAL A 102 -0.52 19.88 1.14
N ILE A 103 -0.31 19.36 2.36
CA ILE A 103 -1.17 19.64 3.52
C ILE A 103 -1.07 21.11 3.94
N ASP A 104 0.14 21.68 4.02
CA ASP A 104 0.34 23.10 4.34
C ASP A 104 -0.41 24.01 3.35
N TYR A 105 -0.37 23.68 2.07
CA TYR A 105 -1.12 24.42 1.06
C TYR A 105 -2.63 24.33 1.27
N SER A 106 -3.17 23.14 1.55
CA SER A 106 -4.61 22.96 1.82
C SER A 106 -5.07 23.75 3.05
N GLU A 107 -4.29 23.72 4.13
CA GLU A 107 -4.58 24.45 5.37
C GLU A 107 -4.58 25.98 5.14
N ARG A 108 -3.58 26.49 4.39
CA ARG A 108 -3.53 27.92 4.01
C ARG A 108 -4.71 28.34 3.15
N LYS A 109 -5.19 27.46 2.27
CA LYS A 109 -6.35 27.71 1.40
C LYS A 109 -7.69 27.44 2.10
N LYS A 110 -7.69 26.96 3.34
CA LYS A 110 -8.88 26.56 4.10
C LYS A 110 -9.69 25.47 3.38
N VAL A 111 -8.99 24.57 2.69
CA VAL A 111 -9.54 23.37 2.07
C VAL A 111 -9.44 22.26 3.10
N ILE A 112 -10.51 21.47 3.25
CA ILE A 112 -10.51 20.40 4.24
C ILE A 112 -9.40 19.40 3.96
N SER A 113 -8.63 19.08 4.98
CA SER A 113 -7.55 18.09 4.91
C SER A 113 -7.68 17.04 6.00
N VAL A 114 -7.18 15.84 5.72
CA VAL A 114 -7.02 14.73 6.66
C VAL A 114 -5.57 14.30 6.66
N VAL A 115 -4.99 14.09 7.83
CA VAL A 115 -3.64 13.58 7.99
C VAL A 115 -3.69 12.20 8.62
N ILE A 116 -2.98 11.24 8.01
CA ILE A 116 -2.83 9.88 8.51
C ILE A 116 -1.35 9.64 8.79
N THR A 117 -0.99 9.42 10.06
CA THR A 117 0.42 9.26 10.46
C THR A 117 0.56 8.37 11.69
N ASN A 118 1.76 7.78 11.87
CA ASN A 118 2.12 7.01 13.06
C ASN A 118 2.95 7.80 14.07
N SER A 119 3.00 9.14 13.95
CA SER A 119 3.74 10.01 14.87
C SER A 119 2.92 11.26 15.22
N LYS A 120 2.46 11.33 16.48
CA LYS A 120 1.73 12.50 17.01
C LYS A 120 2.63 13.74 17.17
N GLU A 121 3.92 13.56 17.25
CA GLU A 121 4.91 14.61 17.42
C GLU A 121 5.44 15.15 16.08
N SER A 122 5.03 14.52 14.98
CA SER A 122 5.52 14.88 13.66
C SER A 122 5.04 16.25 13.18
N THR A 123 5.83 16.81 12.26
CA THR A 123 5.48 18.09 11.61
C THR A 123 4.14 18.00 10.90
N LEU A 124 3.87 16.89 10.19
CA LEU A 124 2.62 16.68 9.47
C LEU A 124 1.40 16.67 10.40
N TYR A 125 1.51 15.94 11.55
CA TYR A 125 0.44 15.88 12.54
C TYR A 125 0.14 17.27 13.15
N ASN A 126 1.18 18.06 13.37
CA ASN A 126 1.05 19.42 13.93
C ASN A 126 0.53 20.45 12.91
N LEU A 127 0.76 20.24 11.61
CA LEU A 127 0.22 21.11 10.55
C LEU A 127 -1.29 20.98 10.42
N ALA A 128 -1.85 19.78 10.49
CA ALA A 128 -3.29 19.59 10.42
C ALA A 128 -3.96 20.14 11.69
N LYS A 129 -5.02 20.94 11.53
CA LYS A 129 -5.70 21.56 12.66
C LYS A 129 -6.65 20.59 13.36
N GLU A 130 -7.49 19.88 12.60
CA GLU A 130 -8.60 19.12 13.17
C GLU A 130 -8.57 17.63 12.77
N ASN A 131 -8.55 17.31 11.49
CA ASN A 131 -8.82 15.97 11.01
C ASN A 131 -7.53 15.14 10.97
N LYS A 132 -7.21 14.45 12.04
CA LYS A 132 -5.99 13.68 12.24
C LYS A 132 -6.34 12.25 12.59
N ILE A 133 -5.75 11.29 11.92
CA ILE A 133 -5.86 9.86 12.22
C ILE A 133 -4.48 9.36 12.64
N TYR A 134 -4.39 8.84 13.85
CA TYR A 134 -3.17 8.21 14.34
C TYR A 134 -3.22 6.71 14.08
N LEU A 135 -2.16 6.14 13.47
CA LEU A 135 -2.18 4.74 13.03
C LEU A 135 -2.10 3.71 14.14
N HIS A 136 -1.74 4.08 15.37
CA HIS A 136 -1.57 3.17 16.51
C HIS A 136 -0.71 1.93 16.21
N ALA A 137 0.11 1.97 15.17
CA ALA A 137 0.96 0.85 14.77
C ALA A 137 2.15 0.62 15.72
N GLY A 138 2.31 1.47 16.74
CA GLY A 138 3.48 1.42 17.62
C GLY A 138 4.78 1.75 16.90
N LYS A 139 5.90 1.50 17.55
CA LYS A 139 7.22 1.71 16.92
C LYS A 139 7.44 0.67 15.83
N GLU A 140 7.83 1.13 14.65
CA GLU A 140 8.26 0.31 13.52
C GLU A 140 9.75 0.55 13.31
N GLU A 141 10.58 -0.42 13.69
CA GLU A 141 12.04 -0.29 13.74
C GLU A 141 12.69 -0.61 12.39
N SER A 142 12.15 -1.59 11.67
CA SER A 142 12.59 -1.91 10.31
C SER A 142 12.47 -0.69 9.40
N VAL A 143 13.46 -0.49 8.52
CA VAL A 143 13.40 0.58 7.51
C VAL A 143 12.24 0.33 6.56
N CYS A 144 12.05 -0.91 6.14
CA CYS A 144 10.91 -1.31 5.31
C CYS A 144 9.60 -1.22 6.10
N ALA A 145 8.64 -0.47 5.62
CA ALA A 145 7.30 -0.41 6.19
C ALA A 145 6.58 -1.76 6.07
N THR A 146 5.84 -2.13 7.12
CA THR A 146 5.03 -3.36 7.18
C THR A 146 3.66 -3.08 7.78
N LYS A 147 3.54 -3.14 9.11
CA LYS A 147 2.27 -2.91 9.83
C LYS A 147 1.70 -1.51 9.61
N SER A 148 2.54 -0.49 9.42
CA SER A 148 2.09 0.87 9.13
C SER A 148 1.44 0.99 7.74
N PHE A 149 1.85 0.20 6.75
CA PHE A 149 1.19 0.12 5.45
C PHE A 149 -0.24 -0.43 5.61
N SER A 150 -0.40 -1.59 6.25
CA SER A 150 -1.72 -2.19 6.53
C SER A 150 -2.60 -1.26 7.38
N ALA A 151 -2.01 -0.57 8.37
CA ALA A 151 -2.71 0.41 9.18
C ALA A 151 -3.18 1.64 8.36
N SER A 152 -2.41 2.07 7.36
CA SER A 152 -2.83 3.14 6.45
C SER A 152 -4.00 2.71 5.57
N MET A 153 -3.99 1.47 5.06
CA MET A 153 -5.10 0.92 4.28
C MET A 153 -6.39 0.83 5.11
N ILE A 154 -6.33 0.31 6.35
CA ILE A 154 -7.54 0.21 7.17
C ILE A 154 -8.07 1.58 7.60
N ALA A 155 -7.21 2.57 7.86
CA ALA A 155 -7.63 3.93 8.14
C ALA A 155 -8.43 4.55 6.98
N LEU A 156 -7.98 4.33 5.75
CA LEU A 156 -8.70 4.76 4.54
C LEU A 156 -10.02 4.01 4.36
N LEU A 157 -10.04 2.70 4.62
CA LEU A 157 -11.26 1.89 4.54
C LEU A 157 -12.29 2.33 5.58
N MET A 158 -11.87 2.53 6.83
CA MET A 158 -12.73 3.06 7.90
C MET A 158 -13.31 4.42 7.52
N LEU A 159 -12.49 5.32 6.98
CA LEU A 159 -12.95 6.65 6.55
C LEU A 159 -13.99 6.54 5.42
N ALA A 160 -13.77 5.68 4.42
CA ALA A 160 -14.71 5.49 3.32
C ALA A 160 -16.05 4.90 3.80
N TYR A 161 -16.02 3.91 4.70
CA TYR A 161 -17.22 3.35 5.32
C TYR A 161 -17.98 4.40 6.14
N SER A 162 -17.26 5.17 6.95
CA SER A 162 -17.87 6.23 7.76
C SER A 162 -18.46 7.35 6.87
N LEU A 163 -17.80 7.71 5.76
CA LEU A 163 -18.36 8.66 4.78
C LEU A 163 -19.68 8.16 4.18
N ASN A 164 -19.81 6.86 3.96
CA ASN A 164 -21.03 6.22 3.47
C ASN A 164 -22.05 5.88 4.57
N LYS A 165 -21.76 6.23 5.83
CA LYS A 165 -22.56 5.89 7.02
C LYS A 165 -22.76 4.37 7.22
N GLU A 166 -21.80 3.58 6.76
CA GLU A 166 -21.75 2.15 6.96
C GLU A 166 -20.81 1.79 8.12
N ARG A 167 -20.99 0.60 8.69
CA ARG A 167 -20.12 0.05 9.73
C ARG A 167 -19.20 -1.01 9.16
N LEU A 168 -17.91 -0.86 9.44
CA LEU A 168 -16.91 -1.86 9.12
C LEU A 168 -16.86 -2.91 10.23
N ASP A 169 -16.92 -4.18 9.84
CA ASP A 169 -16.65 -5.31 10.72
C ASP A 169 -15.15 -5.65 10.58
N VAL A 170 -14.37 -5.22 11.55
CA VAL A 170 -12.90 -5.32 11.49
C VAL A 170 -12.42 -6.78 11.62
N GLU A 171 -13.15 -7.64 12.29
CA GLU A 171 -12.75 -9.05 12.46
C GLU A 171 -12.76 -9.80 11.11
N LYS A 172 -13.60 -9.40 10.17
CA LYS A 172 -13.55 -9.92 8.78
C LYS A 172 -12.26 -9.60 8.04
N ILE A 173 -11.44 -8.70 8.57
CA ILE A 173 -10.10 -8.39 8.07
C ILE A 173 -9.05 -9.09 8.92
N ILE A 174 -9.20 -9.04 10.23
CA ILE A 174 -8.20 -9.53 11.18
C ILE A 174 -8.09 -11.06 11.14
N ASP A 175 -9.22 -11.79 11.19
CA ASP A 175 -9.21 -13.25 11.18
C ASP A 175 -8.51 -13.83 9.93
N PRO A 176 -8.80 -13.37 8.68
CA PRO A 176 -8.05 -13.79 7.50
C PRO A 176 -6.56 -13.45 7.55
N VAL A 177 -6.19 -12.29 8.08
CA VAL A 177 -4.79 -11.86 8.24
C VAL A 177 -4.05 -12.78 9.21
N GLU A 178 -4.65 -13.13 10.36
CA GLU A 178 -4.09 -14.10 11.32
C GLU A 178 -3.93 -15.48 10.67
N GLY A 179 -4.88 -15.89 9.84
CA GLY A 179 -4.81 -17.15 9.08
C GLY A 179 -3.59 -17.21 8.15
N ILE A 180 -3.21 -16.11 7.48
CA ILE A 180 -2.00 -16.10 6.63
C ILE A 180 -0.72 -16.25 7.47
N LEU A 181 -0.67 -15.61 8.64
CA LEU A 181 0.51 -15.70 9.52
C LEU A 181 0.86 -17.13 9.96
N THR A 182 -0.13 -18.02 10.00
CA THR A 182 0.09 -19.45 10.31
C THR A 182 0.76 -20.22 9.17
N ASN A 183 0.73 -19.71 7.93
CA ASN A 183 1.29 -20.37 6.75
C ASN A 183 2.78 -20.08 6.52
N ARG A 184 3.51 -19.76 7.58
CA ARG A 184 4.92 -19.39 7.58
C ARG A 184 5.80 -20.33 6.74
N ASP A 185 5.71 -21.63 7.00
CA ASP A 185 6.62 -22.59 6.38
C ASP A 185 6.34 -22.73 4.88
N ARG A 186 5.09 -22.65 4.46
CA ARG A 186 4.72 -22.65 3.04
C ARG A 186 5.23 -21.42 2.32
N ILE A 187 5.08 -20.22 2.93
CA ILE A 187 5.58 -18.97 2.34
C ILE A 187 7.11 -19.01 2.23
N MET A 188 7.79 -19.52 3.26
CA MET A 188 9.25 -19.69 3.24
C MET A 188 9.71 -20.63 2.11
N GLN A 189 9.04 -21.79 1.94
CA GLN A 189 9.34 -22.72 0.85
C GLN A 189 9.16 -22.08 -0.55
N ILE A 190 8.08 -21.29 -0.73
CA ILE A 190 7.85 -20.57 -1.98
C ILE A 190 8.97 -19.53 -2.18
N ALA A 191 9.30 -18.72 -1.18
CA ALA A 191 10.34 -17.70 -1.27
C ALA A 191 11.71 -18.28 -1.67
N GLN A 192 12.06 -19.47 -1.18
CA GLN A 192 13.31 -20.15 -1.52
C GLN A 192 13.44 -20.46 -3.01
N GLN A 193 12.35 -20.62 -3.77
CA GLN A 193 12.41 -20.84 -5.22
C GLN A 193 12.94 -19.62 -5.99
N TYR A 194 12.92 -18.43 -5.36
CA TYR A 194 13.29 -17.15 -5.98
C TYR A 194 14.68 -16.63 -5.57
N ILE A 195 15.49 -17.43 -4.85
CA ILE A 195 16.82 -17.00 -4.34
C ILE A 195 17.72 -16.45 -5.44
N PHE A 196 17.69 -17.06 -6.63
CA PHE A 196 18.53 -16.67 -7.76
C PHE A 196 17.87 -15.66 -8.70
N SER A 197 16.63 -15.23 -8.44
CA SER A 197 15.94 -14.26 -9.28
C SER A 197 16.51 -12.86 -9.05
N ASN A 198 16.91 -12.18 -10.12
CA ASN A 198 17.37 -10.80 -10.08
C ASN A 198 16.30 -9.83 -10.62
N ASN A 199 15.36 -10.33 -11.42
CA ASN A 199 14.23 -9.58 -11.95
C ASN A 199 12.95 -10.36 -11.61
N ILE A 200 11.92 -9.66 -11.16
CA ILE A 200 10.59 -10.24 -10.87
C ILE A 200 9.54 -9.24 -11.33
N VAL A 201 8.51 -9.71 -12.02
CA VAL A 201 7.31 -8.92 -12.29
C VAL A 201 6.24 -9.30 -11.28
N VAL A 202 5.56 -8.30 -10.73
CA VAL A 202 4.47 -8.48 -9.76
C VAL A 202 3.22 -7.81 -10.31
N LEU A 203 2.16 -8.59 -10.49
CA LEU A 203 0.93 -8.15 -11.12
C LEU A 203 -0.26 -8.23 -10.16
N GLY A 204 -1.18 -7.29 -10.30
CA GLY A 204 -2.46 -7.27 -9.60
C GLY A 204 -3.38 -6.26 -10.24
N THR A 205 -4.67 -6.53 -10.25
CA THR A 205 -5.69 -5.66 -10.84
C THR A 205 -6.69 -5.24 -9.76
N GLY A 206 -7.35 -4.09 -9.94
CA GLY A 206 -8.31 -3.61 -8.97
C GLY A 206 -7.66 -3.32 -7.60
N PHE A 207 -8.28 -3.81 -6.53
CA PHE A 207 -7.77 -3.59 -5.17
C PHE A 207 -6.37 -4.21 -4.95
N SER A 208 -6.05 -5.33 -5.60
CA SER A 208 -4.76 -6.01 -5.49
C SER A 208 -3.60 -5.25 -6.17
N TYR A 209 -3.89 -4.24 -7.00
CA TYR A 209 -2.85 -3.44 -7.65
C TYR A 209 -1.95 -2.73 -6.63
N SER A 210 -2.52 -2.20 -5.55
CA SER A 210 -1.74 -1.59 -4.46
C SER A 210 -0.73 -2.56 -3.83
N VAL A 211 -1.13 -3.83 -3.70
CA VAL A 211 -0.26 -4.88 -3.12
C VAL A 211 0.80 -5.33 -4.11
N ALA A 212 0.49 -5.38 -5.41
CA ALA A 212 1.51 -5.65 -6.45
C ALA A 212 2.63 -4.60 -6.41
N LEU A 213 2.29 -3.32 -6.28
CA LEU A 213 3.25 -2.23 -6.12
C LEU A 213 4.05 -2.36 -4.81
N GLU A 214 3.39 -2.66 -3.69
CA GLU A 214 4.03 -2.83 -2.39
C GLU A 214 4.96 -4.04 -2.38
N THR A 215 4.55 -5.16 -2.97
CA THR A 215 5.40 -6.36 -3.12
C THR A 215 6.67 -6.03 -3.89
N ALA A 216 6.53 -5.37 -5.04
CA ALA A 216 7.68 -4.96 -5.84
C ALA A 216 8.59 -3.97 -5.07
N LEU A 217 8.03 -3.09 -4.26
CA LEU A 217 8.80 -2.19 -3.40
C LEU A 217 9.58 -2.98 -2.35
N LYS A 218 8.94 -3.91 -1.63
CA LYS A 218 9.60 -4.75 -0.61
C LYS A 218 10.70 -5.63 -1.21
N LEU A 219 10.51 -6.18 -2.42
CA LEU A 219 11.54 -6.95 -3.12
C LEU A 219 12.76 -6.08 -3.48
N LYS A 220 12.56 -4.83 -3.88
CA LYS A 220 13.65 -3.88 -4.11
C LYS A 220 14.38 -3.52 -2.82
N GLU A 221 13.64 -3.18 -1.77
CA GLU A 221 14.19 -2.69 -0.50
C GLU A 221 14.91 -3.79 0.28
N ALA A 222 14.25 -4.95 0.47
CA ALA A 222 14.74 -6.00 1.36
C ALA A 222 15.54 -7.09 0.65
N CYS A 223 15.30 -7.34 -0.66
CA CYS A 223 15.92 -8.43 -1.40
C CYS A 223 16.90 -7.98 -2.48
N TYR A 224 16.96 -6.67 -2.76
CA TYR A 224 17.79 -6.07 -3.84
C TYR A 224 17.48 -6.66 -5.21
N ILE A 225 16.21 -6.98 -5.46
CA ILE A 225 15.71 -7.50 -6.74
C ILE A 225 15.14 -6.34 -7.56
N ASN A 226 15.43 -6.30 -8.85
CA ASN A 226 14.78 -5.39 -9.77
C ASN A 226 13.34 -5.86 -10.02
N ALA A 227 12.43 -5.51 -9.11
CA ALA A 227 11.03 -5.90 -9.19
C ALA A 227 10.18 -4.79 -9.80
N ILE A 228 9.26 -5.16 -10.69
CA ILE A 228 8.31 -4.25 -11.34
C ILE A 228 6.91 -4.62 -10.88
N GLY A 229 6.21 -3.68 -10.20
CA GLY A 229 4.80 -3.83 -9.86
C GLY A 229 3.94 -3.13 -10.90
N MET A 230 2.92 -3.80 -11.44
CA MET A 230 2.01 -3.23 -12.43
C MET A 230 0.58 -3.77 -12.30
N SER A 231 -0.37 -3.03 -12.87
CA SER A 231 -1.68 -3.59 -13.19
C SER A 231 -1.54 -4.67 -14.27
N SER A 232 -2.23 -5.80 -14.10
CA SER A 232 -2.24 -6.88 -15.11
C SER A 232 -2.75 -6.37 -16.47
N VAL A 233 -3.72 -5.42 -16.45
CA VAL A 233 -4.25 -4.81 -17.68
C VAL A 233 -3.18 -4.00 -18.40
N ASP A 234 -2.48 -3.12 -17.67
CA ASP A 234 -1.45 -2.28 -18.29
C ASP A 234 -0.26 -3.11 -18.77
N PHE A 235 0.01 -4.24 -18.10
CA PHE A 235 1.15 -5.09 -18.42
C PHE A 235 1.08 -5.68 -19.83
N VAL A 236 -0.09 -6.12 -20.28
CA VAL A 236 -0.26 -6.69 -21.63
C VAL A 236 -0.21 -5.65 -22.76
N HIS A 237 -0.34 -4.36 -22.42
CA HIS A 237 -0.28 -3.27 -23.41
C HIS A 237 1.15 -2.78 -23.72
N GLY A 238 2.14 -3.68 -23.66
CA GLY A 238 3.52 -3.40 -24.06
C GLY A 238 4.55 -3.96 -23.10
N PRO A 239 4.50 -3.69 -21.77
CA PRO A 239 5.48 -4.18 -20.80
C PRO A 239 5.69 -5.69 -20.78
N ILE A 240 4.72 -6.50 -21.21
CA ILE A 240 4.85 -7.96 -21.33
C ILE A 240 6.06 -8.39 -22.19
N ALA A 241 6.53 -7.53 -23.09
CA ALA A 241 7.70 -7.77 -23.94
C ALA A 241 9.02 -7.96 -23.14
N ILE A 242 9.05 -7.58 -21.85
CA ILE A 242 10.24 -7.79 -20.99
C ILE A 242 10.37 -9.24 -20.50
N LEU A 243 9.31 -10.04 -20.67
CA LEU A 243 9.32 -11.41 -20.17
C LEU A 243 10.26 -12.33 -20.98
N THR A 244 10.92 -13.16 -20.23
CA THR A 244 11.72 -14.29 -20.73
C THR A 244 11.45 -15.49 -19.83
N PRO A 245 11.79 -16.71 -20.24
CA PRO A 245 11.65 -17.90 -19.37
C PRO A 245 12.37 -17.79 -18.01
N THR A 246 13.31 -16.85 -17.87
CA THR A 246 14.04 -16.59 -16.62
C THR A 246 13.49 -15.41 -15.81
N THR A 247 12.41 -14.78 -16.27
CA THR A 247 11.74 -13.66 -15.57
C THR A 247 10.49 -14.17 -14.87
N PRO A 248 10.54 -14.54 -13.58
CA PRO A 248 9.35 -15.02 -12.88
C PRO A 248 8.34 -13.91 -12.66
N VAL A 249 7.06 -14.31 -12.65
CA VAL A 249 5.93 -13.44 -12.41
C VAL A 249 5.18 -13.89 -11.15
N ILE A 250 4.83 -12.94 -10.29
CA ILE A 250 3.92 -13.11 -9.16
C ILE A 250 2.63 -12.41 -9.54
N ILE A 251 1.49 -13.07 -9.46
CA ILE A 251 0.19 -12.48 -9.79
C ILE A 251 -0.83 -12.70 -8.68
N TYR A 252 -1.46 -11.63 -8.24
CA TYR A 252 -2.61 -11.63 -7.35
C TYR A 252 -3.88 -11.73 -8.19
N ALA A 253 -4.59 -12.84 -8.05
CA ALA A 253 -5.77 -13.19 -8.85
C ALA A 253 -6.90 -13.75 -7.97
N PRO A 254 -7.44 -12.94 -7.02
CA PRO A 254 -8.58 -13.36 -6.21
C PRO A 254 -9.83 -13.60 -7.07
N ASP A 255 -10.76 -14.40 -6.54
CA ASP A 255 -12.07 -14.66 -7.18
C ASP A 255 -12.99 -13.45 -6.99
N ASP A 256 -12.72 -12.42 -7.78
CA ASP A 256 -13.42 -11.15 -7.81
C ASP A 256 -13.71 -10.73 -9.26
N PRO A 257 -14.35 -9.56 -9.51
CA PRO A 257 -14.64 -9.10 -10.88
C PRO A 257 -13.42 -8.95 -11.82
N THR A 258 -12.18 -8.99 -11.31
CA THR A 258 -10.96 -8.90 -12.12
C THR A 258 -10.41 -10.27 -12.54
N LEU A 259 -11.00 -11.37 -12.08
CA LEU A 259 -10.47 -12.72 -12.25
C LEU A 259 -10.25 -13.10 -13.73
N GLU A 260 -11.24 -12.88 -14.57
CA GLU A 260 -11.15 -13.26 -15.99
C GLU A 260 -9.97 -12.58 -16.71
N VAL A 261 -9.73 -11.30 -16.39
CA VAL A 261 -8.57 -10.56 -16.91
C VAL A 261 -7.27 -11.20 -16.42
N ASN A 262 -7.17 -11.51 -15.13
CA ASN A 262 -5.98 -12.11 -14.55
C ASN A 262 -5.73 -13.52 -15.13
N LEU A 263 -6.78 -14.32 -15.38
CA LEU A 263 -6.67 -15.63 -16.02
C LEU A 263 -6.12 -15.53 -17.46
N SER A 264 -6.60 -14.56 -18.24
CA SER A 264 -6.06 -14.30 -19.57
C SER A 264 -4.57 -13.98 -19.52
N VAL A 265 -4.17 -13.10 -18.61
CA VAL A 265 -2.77 -12.69 -18.43
C VAL A 265 -1.89 -13.89 -17.99
N ILE A 266 -2.37 -14.71 -17.04
CA ILE A 266 -1.67 -15.95 -16.64
C ILE A 266 -1.40 -16.86 -17.85
N ASN A 267 -2.40 -17.04 -18.72
CA ASN A 267 -2.26 -17.90 -19.91
C ASN A 267 -1.22 -17.32 -20.88
N GLU A 268 -1.22 -16.02 -21.13
CA GLU A 268 -0.23 -15.37 -22.00
C GLU A 268 1.19 -15.51 -21.45
N ILE A 269 1.38 -15.26 -20.15
CA ILE A 269 2.69 -15.39 -19.49
C ILE A 269 3.22 -16.82 -19.60
N ARG A 270 2.36 -17.83 -19.41
CA ARG A 270 2.73 -19.24 -19.54
C ARG A 270 3.10 -19.63 -20.97
N GLN A 271 2.46 -19.06 -21.98
CA GLN A 271 2.84 -19.28 -23.39
C GLN A 271 4.25 -18.75 -23.70
N ILE A 272 4.68 -17.69 -23.03
CA ILE A 272 6.06 -17.16 -23.11
C ILE A 272 7.05 -18.11 -22.42
N GLY A 273 6.58 -18.95 -21.50
CA GLY A 273 7.41 -19.87 -20.71
C GLY A 273 7.97 -19.28 -19.43
N SER A 274 7.48 -18.12 -18.99
CA SER A 274 7.85 -17.52 -17.70
C SER A 274 7.20 -18.29 -16.54
N HIS A 275 7.94 -18.47 -15.45
CA HIS A 275 7.44 -19.10 -14.24
C HIS A 275 6.43 -18.20 -13.51
N VAL A 276 5.25 -18.73 -13.17
CA VAL A 276 4.17 -17.97 -12.56
C VAL A 276 3.83 -18.48 -11.16
N LEU A 277 3.88 -17.60 -10.17
CA LEU A 277 3.29 -17.78 -8.84
C LEU A 277 1.93 -17.09 -8.79
N VAL A 278 0.87 -17.86 -8.57
CA VAL A 278 -0.50 -17.35 -8.46
C VAL A 278 -0.96 -17.33 -7.01
N ILE A 279 -1.40 -16.17 -6.54
CA ILE A 279 -2.03 -15.98 -5.23
C ILE A 279 -3.53 -15.77 -5.45
N SER A 280 -4.37 -16.64 -4.88
CA SER A 280 -5.83 -16.60 -5.06
C SER A 280 -6.54 -17.26 -3.86
N ASP A 281 -7.80 -16.94 -3.66
CA ASP A 281 -8.70 -17.66 -2.74
C ASP A 281 -9.39 -18.86 -3.40
N ASN A 282 -9.13 -19.09 -4.70
CA ASN A 282 -9.66 -20.19 -5.49
C ASN A 282 -8.54 -21.17 -5.86
N GLU A 283 -8.67 -22.41 -5.38
CA GLU A 283 -7.66 -23.46 -5.60
C GLU A 283 -7.47 -23.80 -7.09
N GLU A 284 -8.51 -23.77 -7.91
CA GLU A 284 -8.42 -24.01 -9.35
C GLU A 284 -7.63 -22.91 -10.05
N VAL A 285 -7.75 -21.68 -9.57
CA VAL A 285 -6.97 -20.54 -10.08
C VAL A 285 -5.51 -20.67 -9.70
N THR A 286 -5.19 -21.06 -8.47
CA THR A 286 -3.80 -21.24 -8.04
C THR A 286 -3.10 -22.36 -8.82
N ARG A 287 -3.82 -23.40 -9.27
CA ARG A 287 -3.29 -24.47 -10.12
C ARG A 287 -2.97 -24.03 -11.56
N LYS A 288 -3.38 -22.83 -11.98
CA LYS A 288 -2.99 -22.26 -13.28
C LYS A 288 -1.54 -21.77 -13.31
N GLY A 289 -0.93 -21.52 -12.15
CA GLY A 289 0.49 -21.19 -12.03
C GLY A 289 1.38 -22.42 -11.93
N ASP A 290 2.69 -22.21 -11.98
CA ASP A 290 3.70 -23.22 -11.66
C ASP A 290 3.81 -23.40 -10.14
N LEU A 291 3.53 -22.33 -9.39
CA LEU A 291 3.32 -22.32 -7.95
C LEU A 291 2.00 -21.64 -7.61
N GLY A 292 1.38 -22.06 -6.52
CA GLY A 292 0.16 -21.49 -6.00
C GLY A 292 0.24 -21.24 -4.50
N PHE A 293 -0.45 -20.17 -4.07
CA PHE A 293 -0.68 -19.90 -2.67
C PHE A 293 -2.15 -19.53 -2.45
N ILE A 294 -2.81 -20.24 -1.53
CA ILE A 294 -4.22 -20.01 -1.18
C ILE A 294 -4.30 -18.96 -0.08
N ILE A 295 -5.14 -17.95 -0.31
CA ILE A 295 -5.55 -16.97 0.70
C ILE A 295 -7.00 -17.22 1.12
N PRO A 296 -7.43 -16.78 2.33
CA PRO A 296 -8.81 -16.90 2.75
C PRO A 296 -9.79 -16.14 1.85
N LYS A 297 -10.95 -16.73 1.55
CA LYS A 297 -12.01 -16.09 0.79
C LYS A 297 -12.57 -14.89 1.56
N SER A 298 -12.68 -13.77 0.85
CA SER A 298 -13.08 -12.49 1.44
C SER A 298 -13.84 -11.61 0.43
N LYS A 299 -14.23 -10.40 0.84
CA LYS A 299 -14.73 -9.39 -0.09
C LYS A 299 -13.55 -8.77 -0.87
N PRO A 300 -13.77 -8.27 -2.11
CA PRO A 300 -12.71 -7.73 -2.96
C PRO A 300 -11.80 -6.72 -2.28
N PHE A 301 -12.34 -5.79 -1.51
CA PHE A 301 -11.57 -4.76 -0.81
C PHE A 301 -10.83 -5.27 0.46
N ILE A 302 -11.04 -6.53 0.86
CA ILE A 302 -10.37 -7.16 2.01
C ILE A 302 -9.14 -7.96 1.56
N TYR A 303 -9.13 -8.54 0.36
CA TYR A 303 -8.00 -9.31 -0.16
C TYR A 303 -6.65 -8.61 0.00
N PRO A 304 -6.53 -7.26 -0.24
CA PRO A 304 -5.27 -6.57 -0.07
C PRO A 304 -4.61 -6.73 1.31
N PHE A 305 -5.37 -6.97 2.37
CA PHE A 305 -4.80 -7.18 3.71
C PHE A 305 -4.11 -8.55 3.82
N THR A 306 -4.74 -9.62 3.34
CA THR A 306 -4.16 -10.98 3.34
C THR A 306 -3.00 -11.10 2.36
N GLU A 307 -3.14 -10.52 1.17
CA GLU A 307 -2.11 -10.43 0.15
C GLU A 307 -0.87 -9.68 0.66
N THR A 308 -1.08 -8.60 1.43
CA THR A 308 0.01 -7.83 2.05
C THR A 308 0.81 -8.66 3.04
N ILE A 309 0.15 -9.47 3.87
CA ILE A 309 0.86 -10.34 4.81
C ILE A 309 1.70 -11.37 4.05
N PHE A 310 1.12 -12.00 3.02
CA PHE A 310 1.89 -12.88 2.13
C PHE A 310 3.12 -12.15 1.55
N ALA A 311 2.91 -10.97 0.95
CA ALA A 311 3.95 -10.16 0.33
C ALA A 311 5.12 -9.83 1.27
N HIS A 312 4.79 -9.37 2.48
CA HIS A 312 5.77 -8.99 3.49
C HIS A 312 6.54 -10.20 4.02
N MET A 313 5.85 -11.31 4.29
CA MET A 313 6.51 -12.56 4.71
C MET A 313 7.37 -13.14 3.60
N PHE A 314 6.89 -13.14 2.36
CA PHE A 314 7.64 -13.59 1.19
C PHE A 314 8.94 -12.79 1.02
N ALA A 315 8.87 -11.45 1.05
CA ALA A 315 10.04 -10.59 0.95
C ALA A 315 11.01 -10.81 2.12
N PHE A 316 10.50 -10.99 3.35
CA PHE A 316 11.33 -11.30 4.52
C PHE A 316 12.07 -12.63 4.33
N TYR A 317 11.37 -13.73 4.02
CA TYR A 317 12.03 -15.04 3.90
C TYR A 317 12.97 -15.10 2.70
N LEU A 318 12.63 -14.42 1.62
CA LEU A 318 13.52 -14.31 0.47
C LEU A 318 14.80 -13.54 0.81
N SER A 319 14.70 -12.44 1.56
CA SER A 319 15.87 -11.68 2.00
C SER A 319 16.82 -12.52 2.87
N ILE A 320 16.27 -13.26 3.84
CA ILE A 320 17.05 -14.14 4.70
C ILE A 320 17.71 -15.27 3.89
N SER A 321 16.97 -15.86 2.96
CA SER A 321 17.51 -16.90 2.06
C SER A 321 18.63 -16.37 1.17
N ARG A 322 18.59 -15.09 0.80
CA ARG A 322 19.65 -14.37 0.08
C ARG A 322 20.77 -13.85 1.00
N LYS A 323 20.72 -14.14 2.31
CA LYS A 323 21.66 -13.67 3.35
C LYS A 323 21.71 -12.14 3.46
N ILE A 324 20.56 -11.48 3.25
CA ILE A 324 20.39 -10.04 3.38
C ILE A 324 19.64 -9.76 4.68
N ASN A 325 20.08 -8.76 5.45
CA ASN A 325 19.35 -8.29 6.63
C ASN A 325 18.23 -7.31 6.18
N PRO A 326 16.94 -7.68 6.27
CA PRO A 326 15.84 -6.83 5.84
C PRO A 326 15.55 -5.65 6.79
N ASP A 327 16.10 -5.66 8.02
CA ASP A 327 15.89 -4.59 8.99
C ASP A 327 16.77 -3.37 8.72
N THR A 328 17.91 -3.60 8.08
CA THR A 328 18.90 -2.55 7.76
C THR A 328 19.34 -2.64 6.30
N PRO A 329 18.45 -2.39 5.34
CA PRO A 329 18.79 -2.46 3.93
C PRO A 329 19.80 -1.37 3.54
N ARG A 330 20.69 -1.70 2.58
CA ARG A 330 21.74 -0.78 2.12
C ARG A 330 21.13 0.50 1.52
N TYR A 331 21.79 1.65 1.78
CA TYR A 331 21.45 2.96 1.22
C TYR A 331 20.06 3.52 1.61
N LEU A 332 19.31 2.84 2.47
CA LEU A 332 18.02 3.31 2.93
C LEU A 332 18.07 3.81 4.37
N HIS A 333 17.29 4.85 4.63
CA HIS A 333 17.09 5.42 5.95
C HIS A 333 15.59 5.52 6.24
N LYS A 334 15.19 5.38 7.50
CA LYS A 334 13.77 5.41 7.92
C LYS A 334 13.05 6.70 7.49
N VAL A 335 13.77 7.82 7.42
CA VAL A 335 13.25 9.11 6.92
C VAL A 335 14.16 9.59 5.81
N THR A 336 13.62 9.68 4.59
CA THR A 336 14.32 10.27 3.46
C THR A 336 14.01 11.75 3.39
N ARG A 337 15.04 12.60 3.48
CA ARG A 337 14.94 14.05 3.24
C ARG A 337 15.28 14.34 1.79
N LEU A 338 14.50 15.19 1.13
CA LEU A 338 14.91 15.76 -0.15
C LEU A 338 16.20 16.57 0.09
N ALA A 339 17.17 16.46 -0.84
CA ALA A 339 18.48 17.11 -0.70
C ALA A 339 18.32 18.58 -0.30
N ASN A 340 19.02 18.98 0.73
CA ASN A 340 18.93 20.27 1.40
C ASN A 340 18.84 21.45 0.43
N SER A 341 17.73 22.19 0.50
CA SER A 341 17.61 23.56 0.00
C SER A 341 18.45 24.59 0.80
N HIS A 342 19.33 24.14 1.72
CA HIS A 342 20.04 24.98 2.68
C HIS A 342 21.47 25.32 2.31
N ASN A 343 22.00 24.92 1.14
CA ASN A 343 23.35 25.32 0.70
C ASN A 343 23.34 26.21 -0.56
N ARG A 344 22.42 27.17 -0.64
CA ARG A 344 22.52 28.33 -1.57
C ARG A 344 22.53 29.65 -0.81
N LYS A 345 23.31 29.74 0.26
CA LYS A 345 23.86 30.99 0.75
C LYS A 345 25.37 30.75 0.81
N ASP A 346 26.10 31.59 0.13
CA ASP A 346 27.54 31.66 -0.02
C ASP A 346 28.14 30.88 -1.21
N LYS A 347 27.94 31.46 -2.41
CA LYS A 347 29.05 31.74 -3.36
C LYS A 347 28.62 32.85 -4.31
#